data_b4732e1100b7edebf305f87cd1cd0e22
#
_entry.id   b4732e1100b7edebf305f87cd1cd0e22
#
_cell.length_a   1.000
_cell.length_b   1.000
_cell.length_c   1.000
_cell.angle_alpha   90.00
_cell.angle_beta   90.00
_cell.angle_gamma   90.00
#
_symmetry.space_group_name_H-M   'P 1'
#
loop_
_entity.id
_entity.type
_entity.pdbx_description
1 polymer ?
#
loop_
_entity_poly.entity_id
_entity_poly.type
_entity_poly.pdbx_seq_one_letter_code
_entity_poly.pdbx_strand_id
1 'polypeptide(L)'
;MDKNIAIAQLNALIEEGEAVLASTYFVDGVLGGPWVKSELYSPWQAKAAMVLHEVLPEHQQTLLKKLEEKKTNHTSTAEEWQGQLQGALDAIENGVIELDGTNEDDADVVIERMLDRFPDVVASINRRHAGRDGFAINDEYDVQDLLRSICLAYFDDVRDEEAVPSFAGKNSRIDLFLKE
;
A
#
# COMPACT_ATOMS: atom_id res chain seq x y z
N MET A 1 -0.02 2.98 -1.30
CA MET A 1 -0.52 2.92 0.12
C MET A 1 -1.18 1.58 0.36
N ASP A 2 -0.92 0.94 1.51
CA ASP A 2 -1.59 -0.31 1.92
C ASP A 2 -3.12 -0.14 2.02
N LYS A 3 -3.90 -1.16 1.55
CA LYS A 3 -5.36 -1.12 1.51
C LYS A 3 -5.99 -0.88 2.89
N ASN A 4 -5.49 -1.54 3.94
CA ASN A 4 -6.05 -1.42 5.29
C ASN A 4 -5.72 -0.05 5.89
N ILE A 5 -4.52 0.48 5.59
CA ILE A 5 -4.11 1.83 6.01
C ILE A 5 -4.99 2.87 5.31
N ALA A 6 -5.22 2.72 4.00
CA ALA A 6 -6.08 3.61 3.22
C ALA A 6 -7.51 3.64 3.78
N ILE A 7 -8.11 2.47 4.01
CA ILE A 7 -9.46 2.34 4.59
C ILE A 7 -9.53 3.01 5.96
N ALA A 8 -8.54 2.77 6.82
CA ALA A 8 -8.51 3.38 8.15
C ALA A 8 -8.39 4.91 8.09
N GLN A 9 -7.55 5.44 7.20
CA GLN A 9 -7.39 6.89 7.03
C GLN A 9 -8.64 7.54 6.43
N LEU A 10 -9.27 6.91 5.43
CA LEU A 10 -10.51 7.41 4.84
C LEU A 10 -11.65 7.44 5.86
N ASN A 11 -11.84 6.36 6.64
CA ASN A 11 -12.85 6.33 7.69
C ASN A 11 -12.64 7.43 8.74
N ALA A 12 -11.38 7.64 9.20
CA ALA A 12 -11.08 8.69 10.16
C ALA A 12 -11.36 10.10 9.59
N LEU A 13 -11.09 10.33 8.30
CA LEU A 13 -11.38 11.60 7.64
C LEU A 13 -12.89 11.81 7.40
N ILE A 14 -13.64 10.75 7.14
CA ILE A 14 -15.10 10.81 7.01
C ILE A 14 -15.72 11.21 8.36
N GLU A 15 -15.29 10.61 9.46
CA GLU A 15 -15.74 10.96 10.80
C GLU A 15 -15.34 12.40 11.18
N GLU A 16 -14.10 12.83 10.88
CA GLU A 16 -13.68 14.22 11.10
C GLU A 16 -14.52 15.21 10.26
N GLY A 17 -14.89 14.83 9.02
CA GLY A 17 -15.74 15.60 8.13
C GLY A 17 -17.17 15.77 8.66
N GLU A 18 -17.73 14.81 9.36
CA GLU A 18 -19.02 14.97 10.05
C GLU A 18 -18.96 16.06 11.10
N ALA A 19 -17.87 16.16 11.86
CA ALA A 19 -17.64 17.22 12.83
C ALA A 19 -17.48 18.61 12.15
N VAL A 20 -16.84 18.65 10.98
CA VAL A 20 -16.73 19.86 10.15
C VAL A 20 -18.11 20.31 9.70
N LEU A 21 -18.92 19.42 9.15
CA LEU A 21 -20.30 19.70 8.70
C LEU A 21 -21.22 20.13 9.86
N ALA A 22 -21.06 19.51 11.03
CA ALA A 22 -21.81 19.89 12.23
C ALA A 22 -21.47 21.32 12.72
N SER A 23 -20.34 21.90 12.28
CA SER A 23 -19.94 23.26 12.62
C SER A 23 -20.61 24.34 11.76
N THR A 24 -21.59 23.97 10.93
CA THR A 24 -22.31 24.87 10.00
C THR A 24 -22.94 26.06 10.72
N TYR A 25 -22.75 27.24 10.13
CA TYR A 25 -23.34 28.49 10.61
C TYR A 25 -23.80 29.38 9.45
N PHE A 26 -24.69 30.31 9.75
CA PHE A 26 -25.17 31.33 8.80
C PHE A 26 -24.61 32.69 9.18
N VAL A 27 -24.31 33.49 8.16
CA VAL A 27 -23.93 34.90 8.35
C VAL A 27 -25.09 35.76 7.95
N ASP A 28 -25.64 36.54 8.92
CA ASP A 28 -26.75 37.45 8.67
C ASP A 28 -26.37 38.53 7.65
N GLY A 29 -27.25 38.76 6.66
CA GLY A 29 -27.07 39.79 5.64
C GLY A 29 -26.12 39.39 4.48
N VAL A 30 -25.57 38.21 4.48
CA VAL A 30 -24.76 37.67 3.36
C VAL A 30 -25.58 36.74 2.51
N LEU A 31 -25.80 37.08 1.24
CA LEU A 31 -26.36 36.16 0.25
C LEU A 31 -25.27 35.15 -0.15
N GLY A 32 -25.37 33.90 0.29
CA GLY A 32 -24.33 32.92 -0.08
C GLY A 32 -24.50 31.53 0.56
N GLY A 33 -25.48 31.33 1.41
CA GLY A 33 -25.73 30.02 2.05
C GLY A 33 -24.88 29.75 3.30
N PRO A 34 -24.97 28.56 3.86
CA PRO A 34 -24.30 28.20 5.10
C PRO A 34 -22.79 27.95 4.90
N TRP A 35 -22.03 28.21 5.95
CA TRP A 35 -20.58 28.07 6.02
C TRP A 35 -20.18 27.11 7.13
N VAL A 36 -19.07 26.41 6.97
CA VAL A 36 -18.44 25.65 8.06
C VAL A 36 -17.28 26.44 8.67
N LYS A 37 -16.94 26.17 9.93
CA LYS A 37 -15.83 26.84 10.61
C LYS A 37 -14.51 26.57 9.93
N SER A 38 -13.81 27.63 9.49
CA SER A 38 -12.55 27.53 8.75
C SER A 38 -11.44 26.85 9.54
N GLU A 39 -11.40 26.99 10.87
CA GLU A 39 -10.43 26.36 11.74
C GLU A 39 -10.55 24.82 11.77
N LEU A 40 -11.73 24.27 11.48
CA LEU A 40 -11.96 22.83 11.35
C LEU A 40 -11.80 22.39 9.89
N TYR A 41 -12.34 23.17 8.96
CA TYR A 41 -12.38 22.85 7.54
C TYR A 41 -10.99 22.78 6.92
N SER A 42 -10.15 23.82 7.11
CA SER A 42 -8.88 23.93 6.38
C SER A 42 -7.89 22.79 6.67
N PRO A 43 -7.65 22.37 7.94
CA PRO A 43 -6.77 21.23 8.19
C PRO A 43 -7.38 19.92 7.73
N TRP A 44 -8.69 19.73 7.85
CA TRP A 44 -9.38 18.54 7.35
C TRP A 44 -9.29 18.43 5.83
N GLN A 45 -9.60 19.49 5.10
CA GLN A 45 -9.49 19.54 3.64
C GLN A 45 -8.08 19.19 3.16
N ALA A 46 -7.04 19.72 3.82
CA ALA A 46 -5.65 19.44 3.45
C ALA A 46 -5.31 17.95 3.62
N LYS A 47 -5.72 17.33 4.73
CA LYS A 47 -5.54 15.90 4.96
C LYS A 47 -6.33 15.07 3.93
N ALA A 48 -7.58 15.44 3.67
CA ALA A 48 -8.44 14.77 2.69
C ALA A 48 -7.81 14.80 1.29
N ALA A 49 -7.29 15.95 0.87
CA ALA A 49 -6.59 16.10 -0.41
C ALA A 49 -5.37 15.18 -0.50
N MET A 50 -4.53 15.14 0.54
CA MET A 50 -3.33 14.28 0.58
C MET A 50 -3.70 12.79 0.42
N VAL A 51 -4.67 12.31 1.19
CA VAL A 51 -5.08 10.90 1.12
C VAL A 51 -5.74 10.58 -0.21
N LEU A 52 -6.63 11.45 -0.72
CA LEU A 52 -7.28 11.23 -2.01
C LEU A 52 -6.29 11.25 -3.19
N HIS A 53 -5.25 12.08 -3.16
CA HIS A 53 -4.19 12.05 -4.17
C HIS A 53 -3.39 10.74 -4.17
N GLU A 54 -3.24 10.12 -3.02
CA GLU A 54 -2.50 8.87 -2.88
C GLU A 54 -3.34 7.64 -3.28
N VAL A 55 -4.65 7.65 -2.99
CA VAL A 55 -5.53 6.50 -3.25
C VAL A 55 -6.20 6.52 -4.62
N LEU A 56 -6.47 7.72 -5.19
CA LEU A 56 -7.17 7.83 -6.46
C LEU A 56 -6.23 7.66 -7.66
N PRO A 57 -6.59 6.82 -8.64
CA PRO A 57 -5.88 6.73 -9.91
C PRO A 57 -5.78 8.09 -10.60
N GLU A 58 -4.71 8.33 -11.35
CA GLU A 58 -4.39 9.63 -11.97
C GLU A 58 -5.55 10.16 -12.85
N HIS A 59 -6.24 9.28 -13.56
CA HIS A 59 -7.39 9.66 -14.41
C HIS A 59 -8.62 10.13 -13.60
N GLN A 60 -8.75 9.79 -12.32
CA GLN A 60 -9.83 10.23 -11.44
C GLN A 60 -9.49 11.52 -10.67
N GLN A 61 -8.23 11.94 -10.63
CA GLN A 61 -7.80 13.15 -9.93
C GLN A 61 -8.29 14.46 -10.57
N THR A 62 -8.87 14.41 -11.76
CA THR A 62 -9.42 15.62 -12.42
C THR A 62 -10.55 16.27 -11.62
N LEU A 63 -11.40 15.48 -10.98
CA LEU A 63 -12.48 15.98 -10.12
C LEU A 63 -11.91 16.56 -8.82
N LEU A 64 -10.92 15.89 -8.24
CA LEU A 64 -10.23 16.37 -7.05
C LEU A 64 -9.57 17.73 -7.28
N LYS A 65 -8.84 17.91 -8.40
CA LYS A 65 -8.23 19.19 -8.76
C LYS A 65 -9.26 20.34 -8.87
N LYS A 66 -10.41 20.07 -9.49
CA LYS A 66 -11.51 21.06 -9.57
C LYS A 66 -12.07 21.42 -8.19
N LEU A 67 -12.11 20.47 -7.27
CA LEU A 67 -12.58 20.69 -5.90
C LEU A 67 -11.55 21.49 -5.09
N GLU A 68 -10.26 21.25 -5.27
CA GLU A 68 -9.16 22.02 -4.67
C GLU A 68 -9.12 23.50 -5.12
N GLU A 69 -9.54 23.77 -6.36
CA GLU A 69 -9.65 25.14 -6.87
C GLU A 69 -10.72 25.97 -6.16
N LYS A 70 -11.70 25.33 -5.51
CA LYS A 70 -12.75 25.96 -4.72
C LYS A 70 -12.19 26.45 -3.37
N LYS A 71 -11.58 27.63 -3.36
CA LYS A 71 -11.02 28.23 -2.14
C LYS A 71 -12.10 28.82 -1.22
N THR A 72 -13.03 27.97 -0.77
CA THR A 72 -14.16 28.39 0.05
C THR A 72 -14.50 27.29 1.08
N ASN A 73 -14.87 27.73 2.28
CA ASN A 73 -15.40 26.87 3.34
C ASN A 73 -16.94 26.83 3.36
N HIS A 74 -17.56 26.93 2.19
CA HIS A 74 -19.01 26.78 2.05
C HIS A 74 -19.43 25.34 2.40
N THR A 75 -20.57 25.16 3.07
CA THR A 75 -21.06 23.83 3.48
C THR A 75 -21.17 22.88 2.28
N SER A 76 -21.64 23.35 1.12
CA SER A 76 -21.71 22.53 -0.09
C SER A 76 -20.34 22.05 -0.57
N THR A 77 -19.28 22.83 -0.38
CA THR A 77 -17.92 22.41 -0.73
C THR A 77 -17.40 21.34 0.25
N ALA A 78 -17.72 21.49 1.54
CA ALA A 78 -17.41 20.47 2.54
C ALA A 78 -18.15 19.15 2.25
N GLU A 79 -19.42 19.21 1.85
CA GLU A 79 -20.21 18.05 1.43
C GLU A 79 -19.63 17.36 0.19
N GLU A 80 -19.10 18.13 -0.79
CA GLU A 80 -18.43 17.56 -1.94
C GLU A 80 -17.14 16.81 -1.55
N TRP A 81 -16.33 17.36 -0.63
CA TRP A 81 -15.16 16.67 -0.09
C TRP A 81 -15.54 15.38 0.63
N GLN A 82 -16.59 15.44 1.45
CA GLN A 82 -17.11 14.25 2.15
C GLN A 82 -17.56 13.17 1.15
N GLY A 83 -18.25 13.57 0.08
CA GLY A 83 -18.66 12.67 -0.99
C GLY A 83 -17.47 12.02 -1.73
N GLN A 84 -16.36 12.75 -1.94
CA GLN A 84 -15.15 12.19 -2.55
C GLN A 84 -14.48 11.16 -1.63
N LEU A 85 -14.39 11.43 -0.33
CA LEU A 85 -13.85 10.49 0.65
C LEU A 85 -14.67 9.19 0.69
N GLN A 86 -16.02 9.32 0.77
CA GLN A 86 -16.92 8.17 0.80
C GLN A 86 -16.83 7.37 -0.52
N GLY A 87 -16.83 8.06 -1.66
CA GLY A 87 -16.71 7.40 -2.97
C GLY A 87 -15.38 6.66 -3.15
N ALA A 88 -14.27 7.21 -2.63
CA ALA A 88 -12.99 6.54 -2.65
C ALA A 88 -12.98 5.29 -1.74
N LEU A 89 -13.55 5.40 -0.54
CA LEU A 89 -13.70 4.27 0.38
C LEU A 89 -14.50 3.14 -0.25
N ASP A 90 -15.69 3.45 -0.77
CA ASP A 90 -16.57 2.47 -1.42
C ASP A 90 -15.88 1.80 -2.62
N ALA A 91 -15.12 2.57 -3.41
CA ALA A 91 -14.40 2.05 -4.56
C ALA A 91 -13.27 1.08 -4.17
N ILE A 92 -12.55 1.35 -3.07
CA ILE A 92 -11.51 0.46 -2.53
C ILE A 92 -12.11 -0.80 -1.92
N GLU A 93 -13.18 -0.67 -1.13
CA GLU A 93 -13.84 -1.81 -0.49
C GLU A 93 -14.43 -2.78 -1.52
N ASN A 94 -15.03 -2.24 -2.58
CA ASN A 94 -15.62 -3.02 -3.67
C ASN A 94 -14.59 -3.47 -4.74
N GLY A 95 -13.30 -3.19 -4.56
CA GLY A 95 -12.24 -3.60 -5.51
C GLY A 95 -12.28 -2.88 -6.86
N VAL A 96 -12.94 -1.70 -6.94
CA VAL A 96 -12.92 -0.83 -8.13
C VAL A 96 -11.60 -0.07 -8.23
N ILE A 97 -11.05 0.32 -7.09
CA ILE A 97 -9.70 0.85 -6.94
C ILE A 97 -8.88 -0.23 -6.26
N GLU A 98 -7.97 -0.82 -7.01
CA GLU A 98 -6.94 -1.69 -6.46
C GLU A 98 -5.83 -0.79 -5.93
N LEU A 99 -5.72 -0.71 -4.62
CA LEU A 99 -4.52 -0.17 -4.00
C LEU A 99 -3.51 -1.30 -3.93
N ASP A 100 -2.27 -0.99 -4.23
CA ASP A 100 -1.14 -1.83 -3.89
C ASP A 100 -1.10 -1.98 -2.35
N GLY A 101 -2.03 -2.75 -1.84
CA GLY A 101 -1.79 -3.48 -0.61
C GLY A 101 -0.57 -4.32 -0.89
N THR A 102 0.28 -4.52 0.09
CA THR A 102 1.22 -5.63 0.02
C THR A 102 0.44 -6.82 -0.51
N ASN A 103 0.48 -7.02 -1.84
CA ASN A 103 -0.04 -8.24 -2.42
C ASN A 103 0.67 -9.31 -1.63
N GLU A 104 -0.08 -10.26 -1.06
CA GLU A 104 0.59 -11.44 -0.49
C GLU A 104 1.47 -12.10 -1.55
N ASP A 105 1.26 -11.71 -2.81
CA ASP A 105 2.00 -12.09 -4.02
C ASP A 105 3.08 -11.07 -4.43
N ASP A 106 3.26 -9.93 -3.71
CA ASP A 106 4.38 -9.02 -3.96
C ASP A 106 5.69 -9.78 -3.71
N ALA A 107 6.54 -9.83 -4.73
CA ALA A 107 7.79 -10.59 -4.70
C ALA A 107 8.61 -10.28 -3.45
N ASP A 108 8.71 -9.02 -3.05
CA ASP A 108 9.46 -8.59 -1.86
C ASP A 108 8.85 -9.17 -0.58
N VAL A 109 7.53 -9.14 -0.42
CA VAL A 109 6.82 -9.70 0.75
C VAL A 109 6.95 -11.22 0.79
N VAL A 110 6.86 -11.87 -0.37
CA VAL A 110 7.04 -13.31 -0.48
C VAL A 110 8.47 -13.70 -0.10
N ILE A 111 9.47 -12.96 -0.60
CA ILE A 111 10.89 -13.21 -0.30
C ILE A 111 11.17 -12.99 1.19
N GLU A 112 10.72 -11.88 1.80
CA GLU A 112 10.88 -11.64 3.24
C GLU A 112 10.27 -12.77 4.05
N ARG A 113 9.06 -13.20 3.73
CA ARG A 113 8.38 -14.32 4.40
C ARG A 113 9.13 -15.64 4.23
N MET A 114 9.71 -15.89 3.05
CA MET A 114 10.54 -17.06 2.79
C MET A 114 11.80 -17.06 3.65
N LEU A 115 12.50 -15.92 3.71
CA LEU A 115 13.72 -15.77 4.51
C LEU A 115 13.44 -15.94 6.00
N ASP A 116 12.38 -15.33 6.52
CA ASP A 116 11.98 -15.46 7.93
C ASP A 116 11.65 -16.90 8.31
N ARG A 117 11.03 -17.65 7.40
CA ARG A 117 10.63 -19.06 7.63
C ARG A 117 11.68 -20.09 7.22
N PHE A 118 12.77 -19.65 6.59
CA PHE A 118 13.81 -20.56 6.12
C PHE A 118 14.38 -21.49 7.21
N PRO A 119 14.66 -21.00 8.44
CA PRO A 119 15.08 -21.88 9.54
C PRO A 119 14.05 -22.97 9.90
N ASP A 120 12.77 -22.65 9.84
CA ASP A 120 11.69 -23.62 10.10
C ASP A 120 11.59 -24.67 9.01
N VAL A 121 11.80 -24.29 7.74
CA VAL A 121 11.86 -25.21 6.60
C VAL A 121 13.02 -26.19 6.78
N VAL A 122 14.21 -25.68 7.10
CA VAL A 122 15.40 -26.52 7.38
C VAL A 122 15.12 -27.47 8.55
N ALA A 123 14.55 -26.97 9.64
CA ALA A 123 14.18 -27.81 10.80
C ALA A 123 13.13 -28.87 10.44
N SER A 124 12.18 -28.53 9.57
CA SER A 124 11.15 -29.48 9.11
C SER A 124 11.72 -30.57 8.23
N ILE A 125 12.63 -30.24 7.30
CA ILE A 125 13.31 -31.22 6.44
C ILE A 125 14.17 -32.16 7.28
N ASN A 126 14.75 -31.66 8.37
CA ASN A 126 15.58 -32.42 9.30
C ASN A 126 14.76 -33.28 10.28
N ARG A 127 13.45 -33.07 10.44
CA ARG A 127 12.54 -33.93 11.20
C ARG A 127 12.25 -35.22 10.44
N ARG A 128 13.27 -36.03 10.23
CA ARG A 128 13.10 -37.29 9.52
C ARG A 128 12.66 -38.43 10.47
N HIS A 129 11.91 -39.38 9.92
CA HIS A 129 11.57 -40.60 10.66
C HIS A 129 12.83 -41.39 11.04
N ALA A 130 12.80 -42.07 12.18
CA ALA A 130 13.92 -42.83 12.73
C ALA A 130 14.61 -43.71 11.67
N GLY A 131 15.93 -43.58 11.56
CA GLY A 131 16.77 -44.37 10.66
C GLY A 131 17.05 -43.77 9.28
N ARG A 132 16.72 -42.49 9.06
CA ARG A 132 17.13 -41.74 7.85
C ARG A 132 18.05 -40.59 8.23
N ASP A 133 19.09 -40.40 7.44
CA ASP A 133 19.97 -39.20 7.61
C ASP A 133 19.21 -37.94 7.33
N GLY A 134 19.47 -36.90 8.12
CA GLY A 134 18.92 -35.57 7.90
C GLY A 134 19.46 -34.92 6.61
N PHE A 135 18.82 -33.85 6.17
CA PHE A 135 19.39 -32.98 5.13
C PHE A 135 20.53 -32.18 5.77
N ALA A 136 21.78 -32.52 5.38
CA ALA A 136 22.94 -31.83 5.90
C ALA A 136 23.18 -30.56 5.07
N ILE A 137 23.17 -29.40 5.73
CA ILE A 137 23.69 -28.15 5.16
C ILE A 137 25.16 -28.08 5.56
N ASN A 138 26.05 -28.29 4.59
CA ASN A 138 27.49 -28.36 4.82
C ASN A 138 28.20 -27.06 4.41
N ASP A 139 27.64 -26.36 3.41
CA ASP A 139 28.23 -25.15 2.86
C ASP A 139 27.17 -24.21 2.31
N GLU A 140 27.63 -23.10 1.72
CA GLU A 140 26.80 -22.05 1.14
C GLU A 140 25.98 -22.54 -0.06
N TYR A 141 26.47 -23.49 -0.84
CA TYR A 141 25.77 -24.03 -2.00
C TYR A 141 24.52 -24.83 -1.59
N ASP A 142 24.61 -25.59 -0.50
CA ASP A 142 23.46 -26.33 0.04
C ASP A 142 22.31 -25.37 0.45
N VAL A 143 22.67 -24.16 0.98
CA VAL A 143 21.71 -23.10 1.32
C VAL A 143 21.12 -22.50 0.04
N GLN A 144 21.93 -22.19 -0.95
CA GLN A 144 21.49 -21.62 -2.23
C GLN A 144 20.56 -22.58 -2.98
N ASP A 145 20.91 -23.86 -3.07
CA ASP A 145 20.08 -24.89 -3.72
C ASP A 145 18.73 -25.06 -3.03
N LEU A 146 18.69 -25.04 -1.70
CA LEU A 146 17.45 -25.13 -0.95
C LEU A 146 16.58 -23.88 -1.14
N LEU A 147 17.19 -22.69 -1.04
CA LEU A 147 16.48 -21.43 -1.24
C LEU A 147 15.92 -21.33 -2.66
N ARG A 148 16.74 -21.69 -3.67
CA ARG A 148 16.31 -21.79 -5.06
C ARG A 148 15.13 -22.72 -5.24
N SER A 149 15.16 -23.89 -4.60
CA SER A 149 14.06 -24.86 -4.68
C SER A 149 12.75 -24.32 -4.09
N ILE A 150 12.83 -23.49 -3.06
CA ILE A 150 11.66 -22.81 -2.47
C ILE A 150 11.17 -21.73 -3.44
N CYS A 151 12.09 -20.91 -4.00
CA CYS A 151 11.74 -19.85 -4.94
C CYS A 151 11.03 -20.39 -6.19
N LEU A 152 11.46 -21.53 -6.73
CA LEU A 152 10.80 -22.19 -7.87
C LEU A 152 9.33 -22.60 -7.61
N ALA A 153 8.87 -22.63 -6.36
CA ALA A 153 7.47 -22.90 -6.03
C ALA A 153 6.58 -21.65 -6.19
N TYR A 154 7.20 -20.44 -6.28
CA TYR A 154 6.49 -19.15 -6.30
C TYR A 154 6.78 -18.31 -7.54
N PHE A 155 7.98 -18.45 -8.13
CA PHE A 155 8.43 -17.63 -9.26
C PHE A 155 8.63 -18.50 -10.50
N ASP A 156 8.19 -18.01 -11.65
CA ASP A 156 8.31 -18.73 -12.92
C ASP A 156 9.73 -18.72 -13.49
N ASP A 157 10.53 -17.69 -13.22
CA ASP A 157 11.89 -17.53 -13.72
C ASP A 157 12.89 -17.32 -12.56
N VAL A 158 13.55 -18.40 -12.14
CA VAL A 158 14.59 -18.40 -11.10
C VAL A 158 15.90 -18.83 -11.72
N ARG A 159 16.88 -17.91 -11.79
CA ARG A 159 18.20 -18.14 -12.41
C ARG A 159 19.32 -18.08 -11.40
N ASP A 160 20.29 -18.98 -11.58
CA ASP A 160 21.52 -19.00 -10.80
C ASP A 160 22.54 -18.03 -11.40
N GLU A 161 23.30 -17.32 -10.55
CA GLU A 161 24.53 -16.64 -10.87
C GLU A 161 24.54 -15.73 -12.12
N GLU A 162 23.71 -14.67 -12.13
CA GLU A 162 23.77 -13.70 -13.23
C GLU A 162 24.82 -12.62 -12.97
N ALA A 163 25.72 -12.40 -13.95
CA ALA A 163 26.71 -11.34 -13.88
C ALA A 163 26.06 -9.99 -14.17
N VAL A 164 26.03 -9.10 -13.18
CA VAL A 164 25.47 -7.75 -13.33
C VAL A 164 26.58 -6.72 -13.49
N PRO A 165 26.50 -5.80 -14.50
CA PRO A 165 27.45 -4.72 -14.62
C PRO A 165 27.34 -3.81 -13.39
N SER A 166 28.43 -3.69 -12.61
CA SER A 166 28.44 -2.75 -11.51
C SER A 166 28.93 -1.37 -11.95
N PHE A 167 28.38 -0.30 -11.38
CA PHE A 167 28.79 1.09 -11.61
C PHE A 167 30.26 1.37 -11.25
N ALA A 168 30.91 0.50 -10.50
CA ALA A 168 32.29 0.65 -10.04
C ALA A 168 33.33 -0.11 -10.90
N GLY A 169 32.93 -0.63 -12.07
CA GLY A 169 33.85 -1.31 -12.98
C GLY A 169 34.34 -2.69 -12.52
N LYS A 170 33.73 -3.26 -11.49
CA LYS A 170 33.92 -4.66 -11.08
C LYS A 170 32.60 -5.39 -11.37
N ASN A 171 32.71 -6.59 -11.96
CA ASN A 171 31.54 -7.46 -12.11
C ASN A 171 31.04 -7.85 -10.71
N SER A 172 29.82 -7.46 -10.37
CA SER A 172 29.10 -8.00 -9.22
C SER A 172 28.34 -9.24 -9.67
N ARG A 173 28.33 -10.26 -8.85
CA ARG A 173 27.61 -11.51 -9.08
C ARG A 173 26.37 -11.49 -8.19
N ILE A 174 25.23 -11.83 -8.75
CA ILE A 174 23.99 -12.06 -7.99
C ILE A 174 23.82 -13.57 -7.89
N ASP A 175 23.69 -14.08 -6.67
CA ASP A 175 23.59 -15.52 -6.42
C ASP A 175 22.25 -16.10 -6.87
N LEU A 176 21.17 -15.31 -6.81
CA LEU A 176 19.83 -15.66 -7.27
C LEU A 176 19.18 -14.46 -7.95
N PHE A 177 18.72 -14.66 -9.19
CA PHE A 177 17.94 -13.68 -9.94
C PHE A 177 16.50 -14.20 -10.07
N LEU A 178 15.53 -13.40 -9.59
CA LEU A 178 14.11 -13.67 -9.69
C LEU A 178 13.50 -12.69 -10.68
N LYS A 179 12.65 -13.19 -11.56
CA LYS A 179 11.90 -12.39 -12.51
C LYS A 179 10.42 -12.75 -12.41
N GLU A 180 9.61 -11.70 -12.26
CA GLU A 180 8.15 -11.80 -12.40
C GLU A 180 7.76 -12.04 -13.86
#